data_2f6e25253dd3c7f227ac6628853f0337
#
_entry.id   2f6e25253dd3c7f227ac6628853f0337
#
_cell.length_a   1.000
_cell.length_b   1.000
_cell.length_c   1.000
_cell.angle_alpha   90.00
_cell.angle_beta   90.00
_cell.angle_gamma   90.00
#
_symmetry.space_group_name_H-M   'P 1'
#
loop_
_entity.id
_entity.type
_entity.pdbx_description
1 polymer ?
#
loop_
_entity_poly.entity_id
_entity_poly.type
_entity_poly.pdbx_seq_one_letter_code
_entity_poly.pdbx_strand_id
1 'polypeptide(L)'
;MRILVAFDKFKDALSAREACQIAASEVGRHRPDWQIETAPLADGGDGFSDTLTGVLDGEFHTAKVMDPRRNKVEARFGLVPVQNIPLAARKLLNWSSEIEKVAIIEMAESSGIALTPIEGRSPWDVTTAGLGELVKVAQKKGAHGAIIGLGGSATHDLALGALWKLGYRFHDKNGNEIDEAPVPRIWPQISKISLPRCELPSSFEMRLACDVDNPLLGSRGGAAIFGPQKGLTEDRFQELESETERLANLLVATAGAHAALPDDEGAGAAGGAAFGLKAGLGGRILSGYNLVKAWIGLDEKFSQADWVITGEGLFDESSLHGKGPGTLSLEAIDKGKRLSVMAGSIGRIPECPIPQSSISQISPPNLPLPQALKLTEQNLRRAIGKKFALSD
;
A
#
# COMPACT_ATOMS: atom_id res chain seq x y z
N MET A 1 -25.79 9.92 -20.09
CA MET A 1 -24.84 10.48 -19.11
C MET A 1 -23.81 9.42 -18.80
N ARG A 2 -22.52 9.80 -18.70
CA ARG A 2 -21.43 8.89 -18.32
C ARG A 2 -21.02 9.15 -16.88
N ILE A 3 -21.01 8.09 -16.06
CA ILE A 3 -20.70 8.17 -14.63
C ILE A 3 -19.40 7.40 -14.38
N LEU A 4 -18.48 8.03 -13.66
CA LEU A 4 -17.33 7.37 -13.07
C LEU A 4 -17.59 7.13 -11.59
N VAL A 5 -17.53 5.87 -11.18
CA VAL A 5 -17.63 5.43 -9.77
C VAL A 5 -16.25 5.00 -9.32
N ALA A 6 -15.61 5.80 -8.44
CA ALA A 6 -14.22 5.61 -8.05
C ALA A 6 -14.05 5.81 -6.54
N PHE A 7 -14.20 4.75 -5.79
CA PHE A 7 -14.06 4.74 -4.33
C PHE A 7 -12.69 4.21 -3.91
N ASP A 8 -12.17 4.73 -2.81
CA ASP A 8 -11.23 4.00 -1.97
C ASP A 8 -11.99 3.10 -0.98
N LYS A 9 -11.29 2.25 -0.26
CA LYS A 9 -11.88 1.34 0.73
C LYS A 9 -12.60 2.09 1.85
N PHE A 10 -13.65 1.47 2.35
CA PHE A 10 -14.21 1.78 3.68
C PHE A 10 -13.53 0.84 4.67
N LYS A 11 -12.48 1.33 5.31
CA LYS A 11 -11.61 0.52 6.17
C LYS A 11 -12.42 -0.34 7.13
N ASP A 12 -12.04 -1.62 7.24
CA ASP A 12 -12.69 -2.64 8.08
C ASP A 12 -14.16 -2.95 7.71
N ALA A 13 -14.65 -2.47 6.55
CA ALA A 13 -16.04 -2.66 6.13
C ALA A 13 -16.22 -3.10 4.67
N LEU A 14 -15.66 -2.36 3.70
CA LEU A 14 -15.74 -2.67 2.27
C LEU A 14 -14.42 -2.38 1.57
N SER A 15 -14.00 -3.28 0.70
CA SER A 15 -12.91 -3.00 -0.25
C SER A 15 -13.33 -1.90 -1.24
N ALA A 16 -12.36 -1.25 -1.87
CA ALA A 16 -12.62 -0.24 -2.91
C ALA A 16 -13.45 -0.82 -4.06
N ARG A 17 -13.17 -2.08 -4.44
CA ARG A 17 -13.89 -2.80 -5.50
C ARG A 17 -15.35 -3.05 -5.12
N GLU A 18 -15.63 -3.56 -3.91
CA GLU A 18 -16.98 -3.77 -3.42
C GLU A 18 -17.76 -2.45 -3.36
N ALA A 19 -17.16 -1.38 -2.83
CA ALA A 19 -17.78 -0.06 -2.77
C ALA A 19 -18.16 0.45 -4.17
N CYS A 20 -17.26 0.32 -5.14
CA CYS A 20 -17.53 0.67 -6.54
C CYS A 20 -18.66 -0.17 -7.15
N GLN A 21 -18.67 -1.49 -6.92
CA GLN A 21 -19.72 -2.39 -7.44
C GLN A 21 -21.09 -2.09 -6.84
N ILE A 22 -21.15 -1.87 -5.52
CA ILE A 22 -22.37 -1.50 -4.80
C ILE A 22 -22.92 -0.17 -5.35
N ALA A 23 -22.08 0.84 -5.46
CA ALA A 23 -22.48 2.15 -5.94
C ALA A 23 -22.93 2.10 -7.41
N ALA A 24 -22.20 1.41 -8.28
CA ALA A 24 -22.53 1.26 -9.68
C ALA A 24 -23.86 0.51 -9.87
N SER A 25 -24.08 -0.58 -9.13
CA SER A 25 -25.34 -1.34 -9.14
C SER A 25 -26.53 -0.48 -8.72
N GLU A 26 -26.36 0.31 -7.65
CA GLU A 26 -27.44 1.16 -7.15
C GLU A 26 -27.74 2.34 -8.08
N VAL A 27 -26.73 2.98 -8.68
CA VAL A 27 -26.93 4.01 -9.72
C VAL A 27 -27.66 3.40 -10.91
N GLY A 28 -27.24 2.24 -11.41
CA GLY A 28 -27.85 1.56 -12.56
C GLY A 28 -29.31 1.18 -12.33
N ARG A 29 -29.68 0.85 -11.08
CA ARG A 29 -31.07 0.58 -10.71
C ARG A 29 -31.98 1.81 -10.83
N HIS A 30 -31.46 2.99 -10.49
CA HIS A 30 -32.22 4.25 -10.56
C HIS A 30 -32.12 4.95 -11.92
N ARG A 31 -31.03 4.67 -12.65
CA ARG A 31 -30.71 5.33 -13.94
C ARG A 31 -30.21 4.29 -14.96
N PRO A 32 -31.07 3.43 -15.47
CA PRO A 32 -30.67 2.31 -16.33
C PRO A 32 -30.14 2.76 -17.71
N ASP A 33 -30.41 3.98 -18.10
CA ASP A 33 -29.96 4.61 -19.34
C ASP A 33 -28.55 5.25 -19.24
N TRP A 34 -27.94 5.27 -18.05
CA TRP A 34 -26.62 5.85 -17.86
C TRP A 34 -25.52 4.82 -18.09
N GLN A 35 -24.41 5.29 -18.64
CA GLN A 35 -23.19 4.47 -18.77
C GLN A 35 -22.37 4.64 -17.51
N ILE A 36 -22.10 3.53 -16.81
CA ILE A 36 -21.43 3.54 -15.54
C ILE A 36 -20.12 2.77 -15.67
N GLU A 37 -19.02 3.43 -15.35
CA GLU A 37 -17.69 2.83 -15.29
C GLU A 37 -17.18 2.83 -13.84
N THR A 38 -16.50 1.77 -13.46
CA THR A 38 -15.91 1.66 -12.13
C THR A 38 -14.39 1.79 -12.19
N ALA A 39 -13.82 2.43 -11.17
CA ALA A 39 -12.38 2.61 -11.01
C ALA A 39 -12.01 2.56 -9.52
N PRO A 40 -11.88 1.36 -8.92
CA PRO A 40 -11.52 1.24 -7.51
C PRO A 40 -10.13 1.84 -7.27
N LEU A 41 -10.03 2.75 -6.28
CA LEU A 41 -8.81 3.48 -5.96
C LEU A 41 -7.98 2.71 -4.93
N ALA A 42 -6.67 2.90 -4.99
CA ALA A 42 -5.70 2.49 -3.98
C ALA A 42 -4.41 3.31 -4.16
N ASP A 43 -3.56 3.36 -3.15
CA ASP A 43 -2.34 4.17 -3.13
C ASP A 43 -1.04 3.38 -2.84
N GLY A 44 -1.08 2.05 -2.92
CA GLY A 44 0.04 1.19 -2.51
C GLY A 44 -0.07 0.69 -1.07
N GLY A 45 -1.13 1.10 -0.33
CA GLY A 45 -1.50 0.59 0.99
C GLY A 45 -2.51 -0.56 0.93
N ASP A 46 -3.30 -0.68 2.00
CA ASP A 46 -4.32 -1.74 2.11
C ASP A 46 -5.29 -1.72 0.91
N GLY A 47 -5.58 -2.89 0.34
CA GLY A 47 -6.47 -3.05 -0.81
C GLY A 47 -5.78 -2.91 -2.17
N PHE A 48 -4.48 -2.63 -2.19
CA PHE A 48 -3.69 -2.52 -3.40
C PHE A 48 -3.66 -3.83 -4.20
N SER A 49 -3.39 -4.96 -3.53
CA SER A 49 -3.37 -6.27 -4.17
C SER A 49 -4.75 -6.69 -4.65
N ASP A 50 -5.80 -6.43 -3.86
CA ASP A 50 -7.18 -6.74 -4.25
C ASP A 50 -7.60 -5.94 -5.49
N THR A 51 -7.29 -4.65 -5.52
CA THR A 51 -7.60 -3.76 -6.64
C THR A 51 -6.88 -4.20 -7.92
N LEU A 52 -5.55 -4.32 -7.88
CA LEU A 52 -4.78 -4.60 -9.09
C LEU A 52 -5.04 -6.01 -9.63
N THR A 53 -5.16 -6.99 -8.75
CA THR A 53 -5.44 -8.38 -9.15
C THR A 53 -6.87 -8.52 -9.64
N GLY A 54 -7.84 -7.98 -8.89
CA GLY A 54 -9.25 -8.16 -9.17
C GLY A 54 -9.76 -7.44 -10.41
N VAL A 55 -9.15 -6.31 -10.79
CA VAL A 55 -9.52 -5.57 -12.03
C VAL A 55 -9.13 -6.35 -13.29
N LEU A 56 -8.11 -7.20 -13.21
CA LEU A 56 -7.64 -8.01 -14.34
C LEU A 56 -8.05 -9.48 -14.25
N ASP A 57 -8.99 -9.82 -13.36
CA ASP A 57 -9.42 -11.20 -13.08
C ASP A 57 -8.23 -12.14 -12.83
N GLY A 58 -7.20 -11.62 -12.11
CA GLY A 58 -6.02 -12.37 -11.74
C GLY A 58 -6.29 -13.42 -10.66
N GLU A 59 -5.35 -14.33 -10.49
CA GLU A 59 -5.44 -15.42 -9.52
C GLU A 59 -5.03 -14.94 -8.13
N PHE A 60 -5.86 -15.20 -7.11
CA PHE A 60 -5.50 -14.97 -5.72
C PHE A 60 -4.96 -16.25 -5.07
N HIS A 61 -3.91 -16.07 -4.29
CA HIS A 61 -3.28 -17.12 -3.51
C HIS A 61 -3.14 -16.71 -2.06
N THR A 62 -3.12 -17.68 -1.15
CA THR A 62 -2.84 -17.49 0.27
C THR A 62 -1.62 -18.32 0.67
N ALA A 63 -0.78 -17.77 1.52
CA ALA A 63 0.36 -18.47 2.08
C ALA A 63 0.44 -18.26 3.60
N LYS A 64 0.86 -19.31 4.31
CA LYS A 64 1.12 -19.23 5.74
C LYS A 64 2.55 -18.76 5.97
N VAL A 65 2.71 -17.53 6.41
CA VAL A 65 4.00 -16.83 6.58
C VAL A 65 4.14 -16.28 8.01
N MET A 66 5.29 -15.68 8.33
CA MET A 66 5.48 -14.98 9.60
C MET A 66 4.72 -13.65 9.62
N ASP A 67 4.11 -13.33 10.77
CA ASP A 67 3.68 -11.98 11.10
C ASP A 67 4.86 -11.13 11.62
N PRO A 68 4.68 -9.82 11.92
CA PRO A 68 5.76 -8.98 12.43
C PRO A 68 6.39 -9.51 13.72
N ARG A 69 5.66 -10.25 14.53
CA ARG A 69 6.10 -10.85 15.81
C ARG A 69 6.52 -12.31 15.69
N ARG A 70 6.73 -12.79 14.45
CA ARG A 70 7.17 -14.17 14.13
C ARG A 70 6.14 -15.27 14.43
N ASN A 71 4.88 -14.93 14.69
CA ASN A 71 3.78 -15.91 14.68
C ASN A 71 3.42 -16.27 13.23
N LYS A 72 2.56 -17.26 13.05
CA LYS A 72 2.06 -17.61 11.70
C LYS A 72 0.75 -16.88 11.41
N VAL A 73 0.71 -16.25 10.24
CA VAL A 73 -0.47 -15.58 9.67
C VAL A 73 -0.70 -16.09 8.25
N GLU A 74 -1.95 -16.10 7.83
CA GLU A 74 -2.31 -16.31 6.43
C GLU A 74 -2.24 -14.95 5.71
N ALA A 75 -1.37 -14.86 4.71
CA ALA A 75 -1.18 -13.66 3.90
C ALA A 75 -1.60 -13.94 2.45
N ARG A 76 -2.37 -13.03 1.88
CA ARG A 76 -2.90 -13.13 0.52
C ARG A 76 -2.02 -12.34 -0.45
N PHE A 77 -1.94 -12.82 -1.69
CA PHE A 77 -1.30 -12.10 -2.79
C PHE A 77 -1.96 -12.47 -4.12
N GLY A 78 -1.82 -11.60 -5.12
CA GLY A 78 -2.32 -11.86 -6.47
C GLY A 78 -1.22 -12.32 -7.42
N LEU A 79 -1.61 -13.04 -8.47
CA LEU A 79 -0.77 -13.34 -9.64
C LEU A 79 -1.46 -12.84 -10.89
N VAL A 80 -0.74 -12.08 -11.71
CA VAL A 80 -1.24 -11.47 -12.94
C VAL A 80 -0.26 -11.71 -14.09
N PRO A 81 -0.71 -12.24 -15.25
CA PRO A 81 0.09 -12.26 -16.46
C PRO A 81 0.39 -10.84 -16.95
N VAL A 82 1.65 -10.54 -17.28
CA VAL A 82 2.06 -9.20 -17.71
C VAL A 82 1.33 -8.75 -18.97
N GLN A 83 0.97 -9.66 -19.86
CA GLN A 83 0.21 -9.35 -21.06
C GLN A 83 -1.19 -8.76 -20.78
N ASN A 84 -1.79 -9.09 -19.62
CA ASN A 84 -3.10 -8.56 -19.21
C ASN A 84 -3.00 -7.14 -18.63
N ILE A 85 -1.79 -6.73 -18.22
CA ILE A 85 -1.56 -5.40 -17.63
C ILE A 85 -1.72 -4.33 -18.72
N PRO A 86 -2.50 -3.25 -18.50
CA PRO A 86 -2.66 -2.16 -19.45
C PRO A 86 -1.33 -1.55 -19.88
N LEU A 87 -1.22 -1.14 -21.14
CA LEU A 87 0.02 -0.63 -21.72
C LEU A 87 0.60 0.56 -20.92
N ALA A 88 -0.26 1.46 -20.43
CA ALA A 88 0.16 2.60 -19.62
C ALA A 88 0.87 2.13 -18.33
N ALA A 89 0.31 1.16 -17.62
CA ALA A 89 0.91 0.59 -16.42
C ALA A 89 2.20 -0.19 -16.74
N ARG A 90 2.23 -0.97 -17.84
CA ARG A 90 3.45 -1.67 -18.29
C ARG A 90 4.60 -0.70 -18.55
N LYS A 91 4.33 0.48 -19.13
CA LYS A 91 5.35 1.53 -19.37
C LYS A 91 5.93 2.05 -18.05
N LEU A 92 5.10 2.24 -17.02
CA LEU A 92 5.55 2.66 -15.68
C LEU A 92 6.38 1.57 -15.01
N LEU A 93 5.94 0.34 -15.10
CA LEU A 93 6.63 -0.82 -14.53
C LEU A 93 7.98 -1.04 -15.21
N ASN A 94 8.08 -0.85 -16.51
CA ASN A 94 9.31 -1.01 -17.29
C ASN A 94 10.03 -2.33 -16.96
N TRP A 95 9.31 -3.45 -17.09
CA TRP A 95 9.83 -4.78 -16.91
C TRP A 95 10.77 -5.18 -18.05
N SER A 96 11.73 -6.06 -17.78
CA SER A 96 12.44 -6.78 -18.85
C SER A 96 11.47 -7.71 -19.59
N SER A 97 11.85 -8.10 -20.79
CA SER A 97 11.04 -8.99 -21.65
C SER A 97 10.88 -10.41 -21.08
N GLU A 98 11.69 -10.78 -20.09
CA GLU A 98 11.65 -12.09 -19.44
C GLU A 98 10.54 -12.20 -18.38
N ILE A 99 9.93 -11.09 -17.98
CA ILE A 99 8.89 -11.07 -16.96
C ILE A 99 7.52 -11.32 -17.61
N GLU A 100 6.99 -12.52 -17.48
CA GLU A 100 5.70 -12.93 -18.07
C GLU A 100 4.56 -12.90 -17.06
N LYS A 101 4.84 -13.15 -15.77
CA LYS A 101 3.87 -13.16 -14.67
C LYS A 101 4.43 -12.46 -13.46
N VAL A 102 3.63 -11.61 -12.83
CA VAL A 102 4.03 -10.86 -11.64
C VAL A 102 3.13 -11.15 -10.45
N ALA A 103 3.72 -11.15 -9.27
CA ALA A 103 2.98 -11.16 -8.03
C ALA A 103 2.60 -9.73 -7.62
N ILE A 104 1.38 -9.55 -7.13
CA ILE A 104 0.91 -8.33 -6.50
C ILE A 104 0.82 -8.60 -5.00
N ILE A 105 1.69 -7.96 -4.23
CA ILE A 105 1.87 -8.22 -2.80
C ILE A 105 1.61 -6.93 -2.03
N GLU A 106 0.83 -7.00 -0.96
CA GLU A 106 0.78 -5.96 0.07
C GLU A 106 1.72 -6.35 1.22
N MET A 107 2.65 -5.47 1.56
CA MET A 107 3.51 -5.67 2.71
C MET A 107 2.68 -5.84 4.00
N ALA A 108 1.54 -5.16 4.09
CA ALA A 108 0.64 -5.19 5.23
C ALA A 108 0.07 -6.58 5.54
N GLU A 109 -0.06 -7.46 4.55
CA GLU A 109 -0.56 -8.83 4.73
C GLU A 109 0.30 -9.70 5.66
N SER A 110 1.61 -9.43 5.69
CA SER A 110 2.56 -10.18 6.51
C SER A 110 3.34 -9.32 7.50
N SER A 111 3.39 -8.01 7.27
CA SER A 111 4.23 -7.08 8.07
C SER A 111 3.44 -5.82 8.45
N GLY A 112 2.11 -5.93 8.50
CA GLY A 112 1.18 -4.82 8.70
C GLY A 112 1.00 -4.42 10.16
N ILE A 113 0.71 -3.12 10.35
CA ILE A 113 0.45 -2.54 11.67
C ILE A 113 -0.85 -3.07 12.30
N ALA A 114 -1.81 -3.51 11.47
CA ALA A 114 -3.04 -4.14 11.93
C ALA A 114 -2.79 -5.50 12.60
N LEU A 115 -1.68 -6.16 12.29
CA LEU A 115 -1.27 -7.43 12.92
C LEU A 115 -0.61 -7.23 14.30
N THR A 116 -0.42 -5.97 14.74
CA THR A 116 0.21 -5.64 16.01
C THR A 116 -0.75 -4.85 16.88
N PRO A 117 -1.19 -5.37 18.06
CA PRO A 117 -1.98 -4.63 19.02
C PRO A 117 -1.29 -3.32 19.44
N ILE A 118 -2.09 -2.27 19.69
CA ILE A 118 -1.57 -0.93 20.01
C ILE A 118 -0.69 -0.98 21.25
N GLU A 119 -1.14 -1.67 22.31
CA GLU A 119 -0.46 -1.76 23.62
C GLU A 119 0.87 -2.52 23.59
N GLY A 120 1.25 -3.08 22.49
CA GLY A 120 2.51 -3.84 22.40
C GLY A 120 3.30 -3.50 21.15
N ARG A 121 3.02 -2.37 20.52
CA ARG A 121 3.81 -1.90 19.40
C ARG A 121 5.22 -1.54 19.83
N SER A 122 6.18 -2.06 19.11
CA SER A 122 7.60 -1.79 19.33
C SER A 122 8.34 -1.99 18.01
N PRO A 123 9.05 -1.00 17.51
CA PRO A 123 9.85 -1.17 16.30
C PRO A 123 11.03 -2.10 16.50
N TRP A 124 11.39 -2.38 17.76
CA TRP A 124 12.59 -3.14 18.15
C TRP A 124 12.49 -4.64 17.92
N ASP A 125 11.27 -5.19 17.92
CA ASP A 125 11.04 -6.64 17.98
C ASP A 125 10.27 -7.19 16.77
N VAL A 126 9.99 -6.35 15.79
CA VAL A 126 9.18 -6.69 14.62
C VAL A 126 10.04 -6.85 13.36
N THR A 127 9.60 -7.75 12.47
CA THR A 127 10.38 -8.15 11.30
C THR A 127 9.54 -8.20 10.02
N THR A 128 10.19 -7.95 8.90
CA THR A 128 9.66 -8.18 7.54
C THR A 128 9.88 -9.61 7.04
N ALA A 129 10.28 -10.55 7.88
CA ALA A 129 10.58 -11.92 7.44
C ALA A 129 9.42 -12.57 6.66
N GLY A 130 8.18 -12.32 7.08
CA GLY A 130 6.99 -12.81 6.37
C GLY A 130 6.86 -12.29 4.94
N LEU A 131 7.28 -11.05 4.68
CA LEU A 131 7.32 -10.51 3.32
C LEU A 131 8.30 -11.31 2.44
N GLY A 132 9.49 -11.62 2.95
CA GLY A 132 10.45 -12.46 2.24
C GLY A 132 9.92 -13.88 1.97
N GLU A 133 9.24 -14.48 2.97
CA GLU A 133 8.55 -15.77 2.79
C GLU A 133 7.47 -15.68 1.71
N LEU A 134 6.69 -14.60 1.68
CA LEU A 134 5.62 -14.39 0.69
C LEU A 134 6.16 -14.25 -0.73
N VAL A 135 7.25 -13.49 -0.92
CA VAL A 135 7.95 -13.37 -2.20
C VAL A 135 8.45 -14.74 -2.70
N LYS A 136 9.03 -15.57 -1.81
CA LYS A 136 9.46 -16.95 -2.17
C LYS A 136 8.29 -17.83 -2.59
N VAL A 137 7.15 -17.73 -1.90
CA VAL A 137 5.95 -18.48 -2.28
C VAL A 137 5.43 -18.01 -3.64
N ALA A 138 5.39 -16.71 -3.88
CA ALA A 138 4.96 -16.15 -5.15
C ALA A 138 5.86 -16.62 -6.31
N GLN A 139 7.19 -16.61 -6.12
CA GLN A 139 8.15 -17.12 -7.09
C GLN A 139 7.91 -18.61 -7.38
N LYS A 140 7.72 -19.45 -6.35
CA LYS A 140 7.39 -20.87 -6.52
C LYS A 140 6.06 -21.11 -7.23
N LYS A 141 5.14 -20.16 -7.18
CA LYS A 141 3.86 -20.17 -7.92
C LYS A 141 3.99 -19.64 -9.35
N GLY A 142 5.21 -19.36 -9.79
CA GLY A 142 5.52 -18.95 -11.17
C GLY A 142 5.55 -17.43 -11.38
N ALA A 143 5.69 -16.62 -10.33
CA ALA A 143 5.98 -15.21 -10.52
C ALA A 143 7.46 -15.04 -10.95
N HIS A 144 7.67 -14.24 -11.98
CA HIS A 144 9.00 -13.83 -12.45
C HIS A 144 9.42 -12.47 -11.86
N GLY A 145 8.49 -11.76 -11.24
CA GLY A 145 8.72 -10.51 -10.53
C GLY A 145 7.59 -10.22 -9.55
N ALA A 146 7.76 -9.16 -8.75
CA ALA A 146 6.76 -8.72 -7.78
C ALA A 146 6.55 -7.21 -7.80
N ILE A 147 5.29 -6.79 -7.65
CA ILE A 147 4.90 -5.43 -7.33
C ILE A 147 4.49 -5.46 -5.86
N ILE A 148 5.19 -4.70 -5.02
CA ILE A 148 5.00 -4.70 -3.57
C ILE A 148 4.48 -3.34 -3.15
N GLY A 149 3.24 -3.31 -2.64
CA GLY A 149 2.68 -2.14 -1.97
C GLY A 149 3.25 -2.02 -0.55
N LEU A 150 3.85 -0.88 -0.22
CA LEU A 150 4.60 -0.67 1.01
C LEU A 150 3.78 -0.02 2.14
N GLY A 151 2.54 0.34 1.90
CA GLY A 151 1.67 0.97 2.90
C GLY A 151 1.34 0.07 4.09
N GLY A 152 0.93 0.70 5.20
CA GLY A 152 0.40 -0.01 6.36
C GLY A 152 1.40 -0.81 7.20
N SER A 153 2.72 -0.60 7.08
CA SER A 153 3.75 -1.39 7.74
C SER A 153 3.84 -1.17 9.26
N ALA A 154 4.13 -2.25 10.01
CA ALA A 154 4.46 -2.22 11.44
C ALA A 154 5.96 -2.10 11.72
N THR A 155 6.80 -2.40 10.74
CA THR A 155 8.23 -2.68 10.92
C THR A 155 9.11 -1.46 10.71
N HIS A 156 10.31 -1.50 11.30
CA HIS A 156 11.43 -0.59 11.02
C HIS A 156 12.72 -1.44 11.00
N ASP A 157 12.81 -2.38 10.08
CA ASP A 157 13.93 -3.33 10.02
C ASP A 157 14.70 -3.28 8.70
N LEU A 158 14.58 -2.18 7.91
CA LEU A 158 15.29 -2.02 6.62
C LEU A 158 15.03 -3.18 5.64
N ALA A 159 13.89 -3.87 5.75
CA ALA A 159 13.64 -5.15 5.10
C ALA A 159 14.69 -6.25 5.36
N LEU A 160 15.54 -6.11 6.39
CA LEU A 160 16.56 -7.12 6.68
C LEU A 160 15.94 -8.48 6.98
N GLY A 161 14.75 -8.52 7.60
CA GLY A 161 14.00 -9.76 7.80
C GLY A 161 13.60 -10.41 6.47
N ALA A 162 13.12 -9.64 5.51
CA ALA A 162 12.81 -10.14 4.18
C ALA A 162 14.07 -10.63 3.45
N LEU A 163 15.15 -9.84 3.49
CA LEU A 163 16.45 -10.21 2.91
C LEU A 163 16.98 -11.51 3.53
N TRP A 164 16.86 -11.67 4.86
CA TRP A 164 17.23 -12.92 5.54
C TRP A 164 16.50 -14.13 4.99
N LYS A 165 15.18 -14.03 4.81
CA LYS A 165 14.39 -15.10 4.20
C LYS A 165 14.69 -15.32 2.72
N LEU A 166 15.20 -14.30 2.05
CA LEU A 166 15.64 -14.37 0.65
C LEU A 166 17.13 -14.75 0.51
N GLY A 167 17.74 -15.21 1.60
CA GLY A 167 19.05 -15.84 1.57
C GLY A 167 20.24 -15.01 2.05
N TYR A 168 20.04 -13.74 2.38
CA TYR A 168 21.06 -12.95 3.05
C TYR A 168 21.42 -13.56 4.40
N ARG A 169 22.68 -13.43 4.84
CA ARG A 169 23.16 -13.91 6.14
C ARG A 169 23.81 -12.79 6.90
N PHE A 170 23.61 -12.81 8.20
CA PHE A 170 24.10 -11.81 9.16
C PHE A 170 25.08 -12.47 10.12
N HIS A 171 26.17 -11.79 10.45
CA HIS A 171 27.21 -12.36 11.28
C HIS A 171 27.62 -11.40 12.40
N ASP A 172 27.99 -11.95 13.53
CA ASP A 172 28.56 -11.22 14.65
C ASP A 172 30.04 -10.82 14.40
N LYS A 173 30.66 -10.12 15.36
CA LYS A 173 32.06 -9.70 15.30
C LYS A 173 33.06 -10.86 15.27
N ASN A 174 32.66 -12.04 15.66
CA ASN A 174 33.50 -13.24 15.67
C ASN A 174 33.33 -14.05 14.39
N GLY A 175 32.41 -13.62 13.48
CA GLY A 175 32.08 -14.30 12.23
C GLY A 175 31.06 -15.42 12.38
N ASN A 176 30.44 -15.58 13.56
CA ASN A 176 29.34 -16.54 13.74
C ASN A 176 28.08 -16.02 13.04
N GLU A 177 27.37 -16.91 12.36
CA GLU A 177 26.07 -16.59 11.75
C GLU A 177 25.01 -16.36 12.83
N ILE A 178 24.22 -15.29 12.68
CA ILE A 178 23.06 -14.98 13.52
C ILE A 178 21.85 -15.65 12.87
N ASP A 179 21.41 -16.76 13.46
CA ASP A 179 20.28 -17.58 12.92
C ASP A 179 18.94 -17.16 13.53
N GLU A 180 18.69 -15.86 13.56
CA GLU A 180 17.40 -15.29 13.94
C GLU A 180 17.06 -14.07 13.08
N ALA A 181 15.77 -13.66 13.10
CA ALA A 181 15.33 -12.50 12.33
C ALA A 181 16.09 -11.23 12.76
N PRO A 182 16.72 -10.50 11.83
CA PRO A 182 17.57 -9.33 12.14
C PRO A 182 16.72 -8.09 12.49
N VAL A 183 16.00 -8.18 13.62
CA VAL A 183 15.19 -7.08 14.17
C VAL A 183 16.09 -6.01 14.80
N PRO A 184 15.65 -4.74 14.94
CA PRO A 184 16.46 -3.66 15.50
C PRO A 184 17.09 -3.96 16.86
N ARG A 185 16.46 -4.74 17.73
CA ARG A 185 17.01 -5.13 19.02
C ARG A 185 18.35 -5.85 18.93
N ILE A 186 18.58 -6.65 17.88
CA ILE A 186 19.82 -7.41 17.71
C ILE A 186 20.84 -6.73 16.80
N TRP A 187 20.48 -5.59 16.20
CA TRP A 187 21.36 -4.88 15.24
C TRP A 187 22.75 -4.58 15.80
N PRO A 188 22.93 -4.18 17.10
CA PRO A 188 24.26 -3.97 17.65
C PRO A 188 25.19 -5.20 17.60
N GLN A 189 24.63 -6.40 17.42
CA GLN A 189 25.41 -7.64 17.29
C GLN A 189 25.86 -7.89 15.85
N ILE A 190 25.20 -7.29 14.86
CA ILE A 190 25.47 -7.49 13.44
C ILE A 190 26.69 -6.66 13.03
N SER A 191 27.77 -7.33 12.64
CA SER A 191 28.99 -6.69 12.16
C SER A 191 29.29 -6.96 10.69
N LYS A 192 28.62 -7.96 10.08
CA LYS A 192 28.80 -8.32 8.67
C LYS A 192 27.49 -8.81 8.06
N ILE A 193 27.22 -8.40 6.84
CA ILE A 193 26.16 -8.93 5.97
C ILE A 193 26.84 -9.71 4.84
N SER A 194 26.27 -10.85 4.47
CA SER A 194 26.72 -11.65 3.32
C SER A 194 25.60 -11.78 2.29
N LEU A 195 25.97 -11.72 1.02
CA LEU A 195 25.05 -11.84 -0.11
C LEU A 195 24.34 -13.19 -0.14
N PRO A 196 23.13 -13.27 -0.72
CA PRO A 196 22.37 -14.50 -0.76
C PRO A 196 23.06 -15.58 -1.59
N ARG A 197 22.86 -16.83 -1.17
CA ARG A 197 23.22 -18.01 -1.96
C ARG A 197 21.96 -18.47 -2.72
N CYS A 198 21.67 -17.82 -3.88
CA CYS A 198 20.68 -18.27 -4.88
C CYS A 198 19.28 -18.60 -4.36
N GLU A 199 18.64 -17.69 -3.61
CA GLU A 199 17.25 -17.88 -3.15
C GLU A 199 16.19 -17.36 -4.16
N LEU A 200 16.53 -16.34 -4.96
CA LEU A 200 15.73 -15.87 -6.09
C LEU A 200 16.56 -15.94 -7.39
N PRO A 201 15.92 -16.20 -8.55
CA PRO A 201 16.59 -16.03 -9.84
C PRO A 201 17.13 -14.60 -10.00
N SER A 202 18.27 -14.45 -10.63
CA SER A 202 18.87 -13.12 -10.92
C SER A 202 17.97 -12.26 -11.82
N SER A 203 17.08 -12.89 -12.58
CA SER A 203 16.07 -12.23 -13.41
C SER A 203 14.81 -11.81 -12.64
N PHE A 204 14.68 -12.11 -11.34
CA PHE A 204 13.51 -11.75 -10.57
C PHE A 204 13.51 -10.25 -10.25
N GLU A 205 12.59 -9.51 -10.84
CA GLU A 205 12.52 -8.07 -10.68
C GLU A 205 11.47 -7.64 -9.65
N MET A 206 11.75 -6.52 -8.95
CA MET A 206 10.81 -5.94 -7.98
C MET A 206 10.44 -4.50 -8.32
N ARG A 207 9.16 -4.17 -8.11
CA ARG A 207 8.64 -2.81 -8.13
C ARG A 207 8.02 -2.51 -6.78
N LEU A 208 8.37 -1.39 -6.20
CA LEU A 208 8.01 -0.97 -4.85
C LEU A 208 7.06 0.21 -4.96
N ALA A 209 5.78 -0.05 -4.76
CA ALA A 209 4.73 0.97 -4.86
C ALA A 209 4.67 1.78 -3.56
N CYS A 210 5.02 3.06 -3.65
CA CYS A 210 5.14 3.97 -2.52
C CYS A 210 4.82 5.40 -2.96
N ASP A 211 4.09 6.14 -2.14
CA ASP A 211 3.70 7.52 -2.42
C ASP A 211 4.24 8.53 -1.40
N VAL A 212 5.10 8.09 -0.47
CA VAL A 212 5.82 8.99 0.42
C VAL A 212 7.22 9.29 -0.16
N ASP A 213 7.70 10.50 0.09
CA ASP A 213 8.99 11.01 -0.39
C ASP A 213 10.09 11.02 0.70
N ASN A 214 9.77 10.56 1.90
CA ASN A 214 10.66 10.60 3.05
C ASN A 214 11.97 9.85 2.78
N PRO A 215 13.14 10.48 3.01
CA PRO A 215 14.42 9.80 2.99
C PRO A 215 14.51 8.78 4.14
N LEU A 216 15.56 7.99 4.16
CA LEU A 216 15.73 6.99 5.22
C LEU A 216 15.95 7.65 6.58
N LEU A 217 16.81 8.66 6.65
CA LEU A 217 17.34 9.29 7.87
C LEU A 217 16.96 10.77 8.01
N GLY A 218 17.22 11.33 9.19
CA GLY A 218 17.04 12.73 9.50
C GLY A 218 15.63 13.10 9.98
N SER A 219 15.37 14.39 10.16
CA SER A 219 14.11 14.91 10.70
C SER A 219 12.87 14.61 9.83
N ARG A 220 13.08 14.34 8.55
CA ARG A 220 12.05 13.88 7.61
C ARG A 220 12.15 12.38 7.33
N GLY A 221 13.04 11.67 8.01
CA GLY A 221 13.31 10.26 7.80
C GLY A 221 12.20 9.32 8.26
N GLY A 222 12.32 8.05 7.84
CA GLY A 222 11.30 7.03 8.12
C GLY A 222 11.06 6.81 9.62
N ALA A 223 12.11 6.86 10.47
CA ALA A 223 11.99 6.74 11.91
C ALA A 223 11.29 7.96 12.55
N ALA A 224 11.68 9.18 12.13
CA ALA A 224 11.12 10.41 12.67
C ALA A 224 9.62 10.55 12.39
N ILE A 225 9.20 10.27 11.17
CA ILE A 225 7.81 10.50 10.74
C ILE A 225 6.89 9.34 11.10
N PHE A 226 7.34 8.10 10.89
CA PHE A 226 6.48 6.92 11.04
C PHE A 226 6.76 6.08 12.29
N GLY A 227 7.86 6.37 13.01
CA GLY A 227 8.25 5.65 14.23
C GLY A 227 7.23 5.74 15.36
N PRO A 228 6.68 6.94 15.67
CA PRO A 228 5.74 7.11 16.78
C PRO A 228 4.52 6.19 16.69
N GLN A 229 3.89 6.06 15.53
CA GLN A 229 2.73 5.17 15.33
C GLN A 229 3.09 3.67 15.48
N LYS A 230 4.38 3.33 15.35
CA LYS A 230 4.92 1.97 15.53
C LYS A 230 5.43 1.71 16.96
N GLY A 231 5.26 2.67 17.86
CA GLY A 231 5.66 2.57 19.26
C GLY A 231 7.10 3.02 19.55
N LEU A 232 7.72 3.79 18.65
CA LEU A 232 8.99 4.45 18.92
C LEU A 232 8.77 5.62 19.87
N THR A 233 9.48 5.62 21.01
CA THR A 233 9.48 6.71 21.97
C THR A 233 10.60 7.72 21.65
N GLU A 234 10.41 8.97 22.05
CA GLU A 234 11.33 10.06 21.73
C GLU A 234 12.74 9.82 22.31
N ASP A 235 12.82 9.30 23.52
CA ASP A 235 14.08 8.97 24.22
C ASP A 235 14.90 7.88 23.49
N ARG A 236 14.27 7.03 22.70
CA ARG A 236 14.93 5.96 21.93
C ARG A 236 15.10 6.27 20.45
N PHE A 237 14.65 7.42 19.98
CA PHE A 237 14.76 7.80 18.57
C PHE A 237 16.21 7.78 18.08
N GLN A 238 17.11 8.44 18.82
CA GLN A 238 18.51 8.56 18.41
C GLN A 238 19.23 7.21 18.35
N GLU A 239 18.88 6.28 19.22
CA GLU A 239 19.40 4.91 19.20
C GLU A 239 19.00 4.20 17.92
N LEU A 240 17.70 4.23 17.56
CA LEU A 240 17.20 3.59 16.35
C LEU A 240 17.78 4.23 15.09
N GLU A 241 17.85 5.56 15.05
CA GLU A 241 18.39 6.33 13.94
C GLU A 241 19.85 5.99 13.65
N SER A 242 20.70 5.95 14.69
CA SER A 242 22.13 5.62 14.55
C SER A 242 22.37 4.19 14.09
N GLU A 243 21.59 3.24 14.58
CA GLU A 243 21.67 1.84 14.15
C GLU A 243 21.14 1.66 12.72
N THR A 244 20.08 2.41 12.36
CA THR A 244 19.56 2.46 10.99
C THR A 244 20.63 2.93 10.00
N GLU A 245 21.32 4.03 10.31
CA GLU A 245 22.44 4.55 9.50
C GLU A 245 23.56 3.51 9.35
N ARG A 246 23.98 2.92 10.48
CA ARG A 246 25.05 1.93 10.49
C ARG A 246 24.72 0.70 9.63
N LEU A 247 23.53 0.13 9.78
CA LEU A 247 23.10 -1.06 9.02
C LEU A 247 22.83 -0.71 7.55
N ALA A 248 22.32 0.49 7.26
CA ALA A 248 22.15 0.96 5.90
C ALA A 248 23.49 1.04 5.15
N ASN A 249 24.51 1.66 5.78
CA ASN A 249 25.85 1.74 5.22
C ASN A 249 26.48 0.34 5.02
N LEU A 250 26.28 -0.56 5.96
CA LEU A 250 26.76 -1.94 5.84
C LEU A 250 26.08 -2.70 4.69
N LEU A 251 24.78 -2.53 4.53
CA LEU A 251 24.02 -3.15 3.41
C LEU A 251 24.45 -2.58 2.06
N VAL A 252 24.59 -1.25 1.95
CA VAL A 252 25.06 -0.57 0.73
C VAL A 252 26.43 -1.10 0.32
N ALA A 253 27.37 -1.15 1.26
CA ALA A 253 28.73 -1.67 1.00
C ALA A 253 28.73 -3.14 0.57
N THR A 254 27.88 -3.96 1.21
CA THR A 254 27.78 -5.40 0.91
C THR A 254 27.16 -5.67 -0.45
N ALA A 255 26.09 -4.94 -0.79
CA ALA A 255 25.35 -5.11 -2.04
C ALA A 255 26.00 -4.39 -3.23
N GLY A 256 27.01 -3.55 -3.01
CA GLY A 256 27.61 -2.71 -4.05
C GLY A 256 26.63 -1.63 -4.57
N ALA A 257 25.68 -1.23 -3.74
CA ALA A 257 24.68 -0.23 -4.10
C ALA A 257 25.27 1.20 -4.01
N HIS A 258 24.55 2.17 -4.59
CA HIS A 258 25.00 3.56 -4.58
C HIS A 258 24.94 4.15 -3.16
N ALA A 259 26.01 4.86 -2.75
CA ALA A 259 26.14 5.39 -1.38
C ALA A 259 25.05 6.42 -0.98
N ALA A 260 24.49 7.14 -1.94
CA ALA A 260 23.43 8.13 -1.70
C ALA A 260 22.01 7.52 -1.61
N LEU A 261 21.88 6.20 -1.68
CA LEU A 261 20.57 5.52 -1.64
C LEU A 261 19.73 5.81 -0.39
N PRO A 262 20.30 6.04 0.80
CA PRO A 262 19.53 6.48 1.97
C PRO A 262 18.85 7.84 1.80
N ASP A 263 19.37 8.71 0.94
CA ASP A 263 18.85 10.06 0.68
C ASP A 263 17.77 10.08 -0.42
N ASP A 264 17.58 8.96 -1.12
CA ASP A 264 16.58 8.86 -2.19
C ASP A 264 15.16 9.09 -1.65
N GLU A 265 14.33 9.76 -2.45
CA GLU A 265 12.90 9.91 -2.18
C GLU A 265 12.24 8.54 -2.00
N GLY A 266 11.51 8.39 -0.88
CA GLY A 266 10.83 7.16 -0.52
C GLY A 266 11.71 6.08 0.15
N ALA A 267 13.02 6.29 0.32
CA ALA A 267 13.91 5.33 0.97
C ALA A 267 13.45 4.99 2.41
N GLY A 268 12.87 5.97 3.13
CA GLY A 268 12.33 5.79 4.49
C GLY A 268 10.99 5.05 4.56
N ALA A 269 10.36 4.81 3.40
CA ALA A 269 9.05 4.16 3.36
C ALA A 269 9.08 2.79 4.04
N ALA A 270 7.99 2.50 4.75
CA ALA A 270 7.79 1.23 5.44
C ALA A 270 8.93 0.88 6.44
N GLY A 271 9.51 1.90 7.11
CA GLY A 271 10.61 1.70 8.05
C GLY A 271 11.90 1.26 7.36
N GLY A 272 12.19 1.86 6.22
CA GLY A 272 13.35 1.57 5.40
C GLY A 272 13.22 0.31 4.54
N ALA A 273 12.02 -0.29 4.45
CA ALA A 273 11.86 -1.47 3.60
C ALA A 273 12.07 -1.15 2.12
N ALA A 274 11.65 0.04 1.65
CA ALA A 274 11.93 0.50 0.30
C ALA A 274 13.43 0.56 0.04
N PHE A 275 14.19 1.17 0.96
CA PHE A 275 15.65 1.22 0.90
C PHE A 275 16.27 -0.17 0.84
N GLY A 276 15.92 -1.06 1.79
CA GLY A 276 16.54 -2.39 1.88
C GLY A 276 16.27 -3.27 0.68
N LEU A 277 15.05 -3.28 0.16
CA LEU A 277 14.71 -4.03 -1.06
C LEU A 277 15.37 -3.43 -2.32
N LYS A 278 15.54 -2.11 -2.36
CA LYS A 278 16.27 -1.45 -3.44
C LYS A 278 17.76 -1.76 -3.37
N ALA A 279 18.39 -1.61 -2.21
CA ALA A 279 19.82 -1.87 -2.00
C ALA A 279 20.15 -3.36 -2.21
N GLY A 280 19.37 -4.25 -1.59
CA GLY A 280 19.68 -5.68 -1.57
C GLY A 280 19.25 -6.43 -2.83
N LEU A 281 18.18 -6.02 -3.49
CA LEU A 281 17.56 -6.79 -4.57
C LEU A 281 17.31 -5.98 -5.85
N GLY A 282 17.82 -4.75 -5.93
CA GLY A 282 17.62 -3.90 -7.11
C GLY A 282 16.17 -3.45 -7.32
N GLY A 283 15.35 -3.47 -6.27
CA GLY A 283 13.96 -3.03 -6.33
C GLY A 283 13.85 -1.58 -6.81
N ARG A 284 12.87 -1.28 -7.67
CA ARG A 284 12.65 0.08 -8.18
C ARG A 284 11.42 0.69 -7.52
N ILE A 285 11.59 1.82 -6.86
CA ILE A 285 10.49 2.61 -6.26
C ILE A 285 9.71 3.30 -7.38
N LEU A 286 8.40 3.30 -7.26
CA LEU A 286 7.48 4.00 -8.15
C LEU A 286 6.24 4.47 -7.37
N SER A 287 5.55 5.49 -7.89
CA SER A 287 4.32 5.97 -7.27
C SER A 287 3.23 4.91 -7.36
N GLY A 288 2.71 4.48 -6.20
CA GLY A 288 1.60 3.54 -6.10
C GLY A 288 0.33 4.10 -6.73
N TYR A 289 -0.01 5.34 -6.45
CA TYR A 289 -1.17 6.03 -7.03
C TYR A 289 -1.09 6.10 -8.56
N ASN A 290 0.06 6.53 -9.11
CA ASN A 290 0.22 6.62 -10.57
C ASN A 290 0.14 5.24 -11.23
N LEU A 291 0.67 4.21 -10.57
CA LEU A 291 0.54 2.83 -11.05
C LEU A 291 -0.91 2.38 -11.06
N VAL A 292 -1.64 2.56 -9.94
CA VAL A 292 -3.07 2.20 -9.87
C VAL A 292 -3.85 2.97 -10.92
N LYS A 293 -3.64 4.27 -11.02
CA LYS A 293 -4.29 5.15 -12.03
C LYS A 293 -4.12 4.62 -13.45
N ALA A 294 -2.89 4.27 -13.82
CA ALA A 294 -2.58 3.70 -15.13
C ALA A 294 -3.15 2.28 -15.32
N TRP A 295 -3.19 1.50 -14.23
CA TRP A 295 -3.69 0.12 -14.24
C TRP A 295 -5.19 0.02 -14.47
N ILE A 296 -5.95 0.92 -13.85
CA ILE A 296 -7.42 0.94 -13.96
C ILE A 296 -7.92 1.85 -15.11
N GLY A 297 -7.01 2.51 -15.84
CA GLY A 297 -7.38 3.45 -16.92
C GLY A 297 -8.13 4.68 -16.41
N LEU A 298 -7.77 5.19 -15.21
CA LEU A 298 -8.52 6.26 -14.53
C LEU A 298 -8.60 7.54 -15.37
N ASP A 299 -7.51 7.95 -16.04
CA ASP A 299 -7.48 9.19 -16.82
C ASP A 299 -8.47 9.18 -17.97
N GLU A 300 -8.56 8.06 -18.70
CA GLU A 300 -9.50 7.91 -19.79
C GLU A 300 -10.94 7.92 -19.28
N LYS A 301 -11.26 7.10 -18.29
CA LYS A 301 -12.58 7.04 -17.65
C LYS A 301 -12.99 8.39 -17.08
N PHE A 302 -12.06 9.06 -16.40
CA PHE A 302 -12.30 10.40 -15.83
C PHE A 302 -12.58 11.42 -16.94
N SER A 303 -11.78 11.44 -18.00
CA SER A 303 -11.97 12.41 -19.11
C SER A 303 -13.36 12.29 -19.75
N GLN A 304 -13.86 11.06 -19.89
CA GLN A 304 -15.14 10.75 -20.51
C GLN A 304 -16.35 10.95 -19.57
N ALA A 305 -16.12 11.02 -18.25
CA ALA A 305 -17.20 11.12 -17.29
C ALA A 305 -17.84 12.52 -17.25
N ASP A 306 -19.17 12.57 -17.18
CA ASP A 306 -19.95 13.77 -16.89
C ASP A 306 -20.09 13.99 -15.38
N TRP A 307 -20.11 12.90 -14.61
CA TRP A 307 -20.29 12.92 -13.17
C TRP A 307 -19.34 11.91 -12.50
N VAL A 308 -18.64 12.37 -11.47
CA VAL A 308 -17.75 11.55 -10.65
C VAL A 308 -18.42 11.27 -9.31
N ILE A 309 -18.49 10.00 -8.94
CA ILE A 309 -18.93 9.54 -7.63
C ILE A 309 -17.73 8.89 -6.97
N THR A 310 -17.30 9.43 -5.83
CA THR A 310 -16.12 8.97 -5.11
C THR A 310 -16.38 8.94 -3.61
N GLY A 311 -15.44 8.45 -2.82
CA GLY A 311 -15.52 8.45 -1.37
C GLY A 311 -14.66 7.39 -0.72
N GLU A 312 -14.72 7.36 0.62
CA GLU A 312 -13.91 6.51 1.49
C GLU A 312 -14.52 6.40 2.89
N GLY A 313 -13.86 5.64 3.79
CA GLY A 313 -14.33 5.44 5.15
C GLY A 313 -14.36 6.72 6.00
N LEU A 314 -13.28 7.49 6.01
CA LEU A 314 -13.15 8.77 6.69
C LEU A 314 -12.63 9.83 5.71
N PHE A 315 -13.43 10.83 5.41
CA PHE A 315 -13.05 11.95 4.55
C PHE A 315 -12.73 13.17 5.40
N ASP A 316 -11.47 13.56 5.44
CA ASP A 316 -10.97 14.67 6.25
C ASP A 316 -9.90 15.48 5.51
N GLU A 317 -9.19 16.37 6.23
CA GLU A 317 -8.13 17.19 5.66
C GLU A 317 -7.04 16.34 4.98
N SER A 318 -6.70 15.17 5.53
CA SER A 318 -5.69 14.28 4.95
C SER A 318 -6.11 13.71 3.59
N SER A 319 -7.40 13.54 3.36
CA SER A 319 -7.95 13.12 2.06
C SER A 319 -7.65 14.10 0.93
N LEU A 320 -7.58 15.42 1.25
CA LEU A 320 -7.29 16.46 0.25
C LEU A 320 -5.82 16.54 -0.12
N HIS A 321 -4.93 16.16 0.79
CA HIS A 321 -3.48 16.15 0.58
C HIS A 321 -2.95 14.78 0.14
N GLY A 322 -3.81 13.76 0.23
CA GLY A 322 -3.52 12.39 -0.18
C GLY A 322 -3.66 12.17 -1.68
N LYS A 323 -3.64 10.91 -2.04
CA LYS A 323 -3.89 10.42 -3.40
C LYS A 323 -5.10 9.51 -3.32
N GLY A 324 -6.13 9.80 -4.08
CA GLY A 324 -7.38 9.02 -4.04
C GLY A 324 -8.62 9.89 -4.14
N PRO A 325 -9.66 9.67 -3.30
CA PRO A 325 -10.95 10.36 -3.41
C PRO A 325 -10.86 11.88 -3.34
N GLY A 326 -10.01 12.44 -2.47
CA GLY A 326 -9.83 13.87 -2.34
C GLY A 326 -9.21 14.50 -3.58
N THR A 327 -8.09 13.97 -4.07
CA THR A 327 -7.43 14.43 -5.30
C THR A 327 -8.37 14.34 -6.50
N LEU A 328 -9.08 13.20 -6.65
CA LEU A 328 -10.05 13.01 -7.72
C LEU A 328 -11.21 14.02 -7.63
N SER A 329 -11.63 14.37 -6.41
CA SER A 329 -12.66 15.38 -6.17
C SER A 329 -12.20 16.77 -6.61
N LEU A 330 -10.97 17.17 -6.26
CA LEU A 330 -10.38 18.45 -6.66
C LEU A 330 -10.22 18.54 -8.18
N GLU A 331 -9.76 17.47 -8.81
CA GLU A 331 -9.65 17.39 -10.27
C GLU A 331 -11.03 17.50 -10.95
N ALA A 332 -12.06 16.87 -10.38
CA ALA A 332 -13.42 16.94 -10.89
C ALA A 332 -13.97 18.39 -10.87
N ILE A 333 -13.70 19.12 -9.78
CA ILE A 333 -14.07 20.53 -9.67
C ILE A 333 -13.30 21.38 -10.69
N ASP A 334 -11.99 21.23 -10.78
CA ASP A 334 -11.14 21.95 -11.73
C ASP A 334 -11.62 21.76 -13.19
N LYS A 335 -12.06 20.55 -13.54
CA LYS A 335 -12.58 20.22 -14.87
C LYS A 335 -14.08 20.49 -15.03
N GLY A 336 -14.74 21.11 -14.06
CA GLY A 336 -16.17 21.46 -14.11
C GLY A 336 -17.11 20.26 -14.18
N LYS A 337 -16.68 19.07 -13.72
CA LYS A 337 -17.50 17.87 -13.70
C LYS A 337 -18.44 17.87 -12.50
N ARG A 338 -19.59 17.21 -12.62
CA ARG A 338 -20.44 16.96 -11.46
C ARG A 338 -19.71 16.03 -10.49
N LEU A 339 -19.85 16.29 -9.18
CA LEU A 339 -19.18 15.54 -8.14
C LEU A 339 -20.15 15.09 -7.05
N SER A 340 -19.96 13.88 -6.55
CA SER A 340 -20.58 13.37 -5.33
C SER A 340 -19.54 12.59 -4.54
N VAL A 341 -19.27 13.04 -3.31
CA VAL A 341 -18.40 12.37 -2.34
C VAL A 341 -19.27 11.69 -1.30
N MET A 342 -19.11 10.38 -1.13
CA MET A 342 -19.81 9.55 -0.17
C MET A 342 -18.82 9.06 0.89
N ALA A 343 -18.86 9.63 2.09
CA ALA A 343 -17.94 9.30 3.16
C ALA A 343 -18.63 8.50 4.27
N GLY A 344 -17.96 7.49 4.82
CA GLY A 344 -18.42 6.78 6.02
C GLY A 344 -18.66 7.76 7.16
N SER A 345 -17.67 8.60 7.42
CA SER A 345 -17.73 9.76 8.31
C SER A 345 -16.94 10.93 7.70
N ILE A 346 -17.26 12.14 8.15
CA ILE A 346 -16.58 13.37 7.72
C ILE A 346 -15.81 13.91 8.91
N GLY A 347 -14.49 14.05 8.75
CA GLY A 347 -13.61 14.66 9.73
C GLY A 347 -13.54 16.19 9.58
N ARG A 348 -12.59 16.79 10.30
CA ARG A 348 -12.34 18.23 10.19
C ARG A 348 -11.65 18.56 8.88
N ILE A 349 -12.19 19.52 8.13
CA ILE A 349 -11.61 20.08 6.90
C ILE A 349 -11.69 21.61 7.01
N PRO A 350 -10.64 22.29 7.51
CA PRO A 350 -10.71 23.72 7.84
C PRO A 350 -11.10 24.61 6.66
N GLU A 351 -10.56 24.36 5.49
CA GLU A 351 -10.82 25.12 4.26
C GLU A 351 -11.15 24.17 3.13
N CYS A 352 -12.35 23.55 3.19
CA CYS A 352 -12.76 22.59 2.20
C CYS A 352 -13.07 23.25 0.85
N PRO A 353 -12.28 23.01 -0.20
CA PRO A 353 -12.54 23.55 -1.53
C PRO A 353 -13.69 22.85 -2.25
N ILE A 354 -14.17 21.73 -1.71
CA ILE A 354 -15.28 20.95 -2.27
C ILE A 354 -16.61 21.50 -1.75
N PRO A 355 -17.56 21.84 -2.63
CA PRO A 355 -18.87 22.30 -2.20
C PRO A 355 -19.54 21.32 -1.25
N GLN A 356 -20.03 21.79 -0.10
CA GLN A 356 -20.64 20.94 0.92
C GLN A 356 -21.85 20.16 0.39
N SER A 357 -22.57 20.69 -0.60
CA SER A 357 -23.65 19.99 -1.29
C SER A 357 -23.20 18.75 -2.06
N SER A 358 -21.91 18.65 -2.36
CA SER A 358 -21.31 17.49 -3.03
C SER A 358 -20.85 16.40 -2.07
N ILE A 359 -20.72 16.68 -0.78
CA ILE A 359 -20.24 15.73 0.23
C ILE A 359 -21.43 15.19 1.02
N SER A 360 -21.49 13.89 1.21
CA SER A 360 -22.53 13.20 1.96
C SER A 360 -21.94 12.19 2.93
N GLN A 361 -22.25 12.32 4.21
CA GLN A 361 -21.95 11.27 5.18
C GLN A 361 -23.00 10.16 5.04
N ILE A 362 -22.53 8.91 4.85
CA ILE A 362 -23.43 7.77 4.67
C ILE A 362 -23.87 7.15 6.00
N SER A 363 -23.01 7.18 7.02
CA SER A 363 -23.37 6.69 8.34
C SER A 363 -24.22 7.72 9.11
N PRO A 364 -25.28 7.29 9.81
CA PRO A 364 -26.03 8.17 10.69
C PRO A 364 -25.11 8.82 11.74
N PRO A 365 -25.33 10.11 12.09
CA PRO A 365 -24.59 10.74 13.17
C PRO A 365 -24.82 9.96 14.49
N ASN A 366 -23.77 9.89 15.32
CA ASN A 366 -23.78 9.20 16.62
C ASN A 366 -23.94 7.67 16.59
N LEU A 367 -23.86 7.02 15.43
CA LEU A 367 -23.82 5.57 15.36
C LEU A 367 -22.44 5.07 15.83
N PRO A 368 -22.37 4.15 16.83
CA PRO A 368 -21.10 3.57 17.28
C PRO A 368 -20.33 2.92 16.13
N LEU A 369 -19.01 3.11 16.07
CA LEU A 369 -18.17 2.66 14.98
C LEU A 369 -18.38 1.17 14.61
N PRO A 370 -18.45 0.20 15.56
CA PRO A 370 -18.67 -1.20 15.19
C PRO A 370 -20.02 -1.46 14.48
N GLN A 371 -21.03 -0.64 14.78
CA GLN A 371 -22.34 -0.74 14.11
C GLN A 371 -22.29 -0.03 12.74
N ALA A 372 -21.62 1.11 12.65
CA ALA A 372 -21.42 1.83 11.39
C ALA A 372 -20.71 0.94 10.35
N LEU A 373 -19.65 0.25 10.76
CA LEU A 373 -18.91 -0.68 9.90
C LEU A 373 -19.80 -1.80 9.37
N LYS A 374 -20.60 -2.44 10.23
CA LYS A 374 -21.53 -3.51 9.83
C LYS A 374 -22.62 -3.06 8.86
N LEU A 375 -23.00 -1.80 8.91
CA LEU A 375 -24.06 -1.23 8.09
C LEU A 375 -23.54 -0.44 6.87
N THR A 376 -22.24 -0.43 6.63
CA THR A 376 -21.62 0.40 5.59
C THR A 376 -22.23 0.13 4.21
N GLU A 377 -22.39 -1.12 3.80
CA GLU A 377 -23.03 -1.47 2.53
C GLU A 377 -24.45 -0.90 2.43
N GLN A 378 -25.27 -1.15 3.45
CA GLN A 378 -26.65 -0.67 3.48
C GLN A 378 -26.74 0.86 3.45
N ASN A 379 -25.84 1.51 4.18
CA ASN A 379 -25.76 2.97 4.23
C ASN A 379 -25.33 3.56 2.89
N LEU A 380 -24.33 2.94 2.22
CA LEU A 380 -23.88 3.36 0.90
C LEU A 380 -25.00 3.21 -0.13
N ARG A 381 -25.68 2.06 -0.19
CA ARG A 381 -26.84 1.86 -1.07
C ARG A 381 -27.91 2.91 -0.85
N ARG A 382 -28.28 3.17 0.40
CA ARG A 382 -29.29 4.17 0.75
C ARG A 382 -28.87 5.58 0.34
N ALA A 383 -27.61 5.97 0.56
CA ALA A 383 -27.12 7.29 0.21
C ALA A 383 -27.12 7.51 -1.31
N ILE A 384 -26.66 6.52 -2.09
CA ILE A 384 -26.71 6.53 -3.54
C ILE A 384 -28.17 6.57 -4.04
N GLY A 385 -29.04 5.68 -3.52
CA GLY A 385 -30.46 5.66 -3.90
C GLY A 385 -31.14 6.99 -3.65
N LYS A 386 -30.93 7.60 -2.47
CA LYS A 386 -31.47 8.94 -2.16
C LYS A 386 -30.96 10.04 -3.11
N LYS A 387 -29.69 9.95 -3.54
CA LYS A 387 -29.08 10.94 -4.45
C LYS A 387 -29.57 10.83 -5.88
N PHE A 388 -29.82 9.62 -6.34
CA PHE A 388 -30.10 9.31 -7.75
C PHE A 388 -31.53 8.84 -8.02
N ALA A 389 -32.39 8.68 -6.99
CA ALA A 389 -33.80 8.48 -7.21
C ALA A 389 -34.36 9.59 -8.12
N LEU A 390 -35.25 9.20 -9.01
CA LEU A 390 -36.03 10.16 -9.79
C LEU A 390 -36.82 10.99 -8.76
N SER A 391 -36.67 12.30 -8.79
CA SER A 391 -37.67 13.18 -8.18
C SER A 391 -38.96 12.94 -8.96
N ASP A 392 -39.99 12.47 -8.27
CA ASP A 392 -41.33 12.36 -8.84
C ASP A 392 -41.83 13.72 -9.33
#